data_85f9a66bb6f80961ec794868dc872df9
#
_entry.id   85f9a66bb6f80961ec794868dc872df9
#
_cell.length_a   1.000
_cell.length_b   1.000
_cell.length_c   1.000
_cell.angle_alpha   90.00
_cell.angle_beta   90.00
_cell.angle_gamma   90.00
#
_symmetry.space_group_name_H-M   'P 1'
#
loop_
_entity.id
_entity.type
_entity.pdbx_description
1 polymer ?
#
loop_
_entity_poly.entity_id
_entity_poly.type
_entity_poly.pdbx_seq_one_letter_code
_entity_poly.pdbx_strand_id
1 'polypeptide(L)'
;MKKLIWIGVAIAALGFNHAIAQTRELSTSGQLLDRVVAIVNDGIVLQSELEAQMRLISQRLVDQGVQLPPRGVLRQQVLERLVIGEIQMQRAARLDIRITEEQLNSTLARIAANNKVSFEQLPQVLAQQGLDYADYREEMRREMTISQLRQRDVDSRVNVSERELDQLMEAQTSGAAAEFEMSHILISIPSSATPEQLEVASDKAQTVYRRLLQGEEFSEMAVSYSDAQDALEGGYLGWRKGAQLPTIFSDIVPGMKAGQISEPIRSSSGFHIIRINEVRGVDPVIVTQSHFRHILLTANELKDDATVETELMAVRQRILDGEDFGAVALAVSEDPGSGSEGGDLGWTEPGTFVPEFDAVVKDLQIGEISEPFKTRFGWHIVELLEVREYDSTQDKLRNEAYMAILQRKVAEQSEIWVRQLRDEAFVEYKL
;
A
#
# COMPACT_ATOMS: atom_id res chain seq x y z
N MET A 1 -67.15 -39.41 50.82
CA MET A 1 -67.08 -38.63 49.61
C MET A 1 -66.30 -37.36 49.88
N LYS A 2 -65.01 -37.32 49.65
CA LYS A 2 -64.17 -36.09 49.57
C LYS A 2 -63.03 -36.43 48.67
N LYS A 3 -63.03 -35.87 47.47
CA LYS A 3 -61.93 -35.96 46.48
C LYS A 3 -60.81 -34.97 46.87
N LEU A 4 -59.67 -35.52 47.24
CA LEU A 4 -58.44 -34.70 47.32
C LEU A 4 -57.82 -34.51 45.92
N ILE A 5 -57.69 -33.28 45.51
CA ILE A 5 -57.00 -32.87 44.30
C ILE A 5 -55.53 -32.64 44.70
N TRP A 6 -54.64 -33.45 44.14
CA TRP A 6 -53.19 -33.23 44.24
C TRP A 6 -52.75 -32.23 43.12
N ILE A 7 -52.31 -31.07 43.56
CA ILE A 7 -51.65 -30.13 42.67
C ILE A 7 -50.19 -30.53 42.67
N GLY A 8 -49.75 -31.13 41.55
CA GLY A 8 -48.33 -31.38 41.30
C GLY A 8 -47.60 -30.09 40.88
N VAL A 9 -46.70 -29.62 41.74
CA VAL A 9 -45.76 -28.56 41.39
C VAL A 9 -44.66 -29.15 40.50
N ALA A 10 -44.71 -28.84 39.21
CA ALA A 10 -43.64 -29.16 38.28
C ALA A 10 -42.49 -28.16 38.53
N ILE A 11 -41.45 -28.62 39.21
CA ILE A 11 -40.15 -27.91 39.27
C ILE A 11 -39.53 -28.05 37.87
N ALA A 12 -39.59 -26.98 37.07
CA ALA A 12 -38.81 -26.85 35.87
C ALA A 12 -37.36 -26.69 36.28
N ALA A 13 -36.60 -27.79 36.27
CA ALA A 13 -35.14 -27.73 36.31
C ALA A 13 -34.67 -27.08 35.01
N LEU A 14 -34.31 -25.79 35.09
CA LEU A 14 -33.52 -25.12 34.08
C LEU A 14 -32.15 -25.79 34.09
N GLY A 15 -32.00 -26.79 33.25
CA GLY A 15 -30.69 -27.36 32.93
C GLY A 15 -29.87 -26.31 32.24
N PHE A 16 -28.87 -25.80 32.95
CA PHE A 16 -27.74 -25.11 32.32
C PHE A 16 -27.09 -26.15 31.42
N ASN A 17 -27.45 -26.10 30.13
CA ASN A 17 -26.67 -26.78 29.10
C ASN A 17 -25.29 -26.11 29.06
N HIS A 18 -24.35 -26.66 29.81
CA HIS A 18 -22.94 -26.46 29.51
C HIS A 18 -22.76 -27.03 28.11
N ALA A 19 -22.51 -26.14 27.14
CA ALA A 19 -22.10 -26.55 25.81
C ALA A 19 -20.71 -27.17 25.94
N ILE A 20 -20.65 -28.42 26.36
CA ILE A 20 -19.46 -29.23 26.23
C ILE A 20 -19.30 -29.37 24.71
N ALA A 21 -18.10 -29.03 24.21
CA ALA A 21 -17.75 -29.25 22.80
C ALA A 21 -17.86 -30.75 22.51
N GLN A 22 -19.07 -31.20 22.26
CA GLN A 22 -19.32 -32.55 21.81
C GLN A 22 -19.14 -32.60 20.32
N THR A 23 -18.26 -33.49 19.87
CA THR A 23 -18.29 -33.99 18.50
C THR A 23 -19.72 -34.39 18.19
N ARG A 24 -20.43 -33.63 17.38
CA ARG A 24 -21.77 -33.91 17.00
C ARG A 24 -21.73 -34.89 15.84
N GLU A 25 -22.05 -36.12 16.08
CA GLU A 25 -22.27 -37.08 15.01
C GLU A 25 -23.53 -36.65 14.24
N LEU A 26 -23.32 -36.15 13.03
CA LEU A 26 -24.39 -35.70 12.15
C LEU A 26 -24.73 -36.78 11.08
N SER A 27 -24.03 -37.92 11.07
CA SER A 27 -24.29 -39.01 10.15
C SER A 27 -24.78 -40.25 10.88
N THR A 28 -25.72 -40.95 10.28
CA THR A 28 -26.21 -42.27 10.75
C THR A 28 -25.15 -43.36 10.70
N SER A 29 -24.01 -43.12 10.08
CA SER A 29 -22.85 -44.02 9.99
C SER A 29 -21.84 -43.83 11.13
N GLY A 30 -22.08 -42.93 12.08
CA GLY A 30 -21.14 -42.61 13.17
C GLY A 30 -19.89 -41.89 12.75
N GLN A 31 -19.84 -41.34 11.52
CA GLN A 31 -18.69 -40.62 11.01
C GLN A 31 -18.71 -39.17 11.48
N LEU A 32 -17.64 -38.74 12.11
CA LEU A 32 -17.46 -37.34 12.55
C LEU A 32 -17.49 -36.43 11.35
N LEU A 33 -18.42 -35.48 11.28
CA LEU A 33 -18.53 -34.57 10.15
C LEU A 33 -17.53 -33.39 10.29
N ASP A 34 -17.48 -32.74 11.44
CA ASP A 34 -16.53 -31.68 11.74
C ASP A 34 -16.40 -31.42 13.25
N ARG A 35 -15.43 -30.65 13.67
CA ARG A 35 -15.20 -30.28 15.06
C ARG A 35 -15.06 -28.78 15.20
N VAL A 36 -15.72 -28.20 16.22
CA VAL A 36 -15.50 -26.80 16.59
C VAL A 36 -14.16 -26.66 17.29
N VAL A 37 -13.29 -25.78 16.83
CA VAL A 37 -11.97 -25.47 17.42
C VAL A 37 -11.93 -24.14 18.12
N ALA A 38 -12.83 -23.20 17.78
CA ALA A 38 -13.06 -21.98 18.55
C ALA A 38 -14.53 -21.53 18.43
N ILE A 39 -15.01 -20.92 19.51
CA ILE A 39 -16.28 -20.17 19.54
C ILE A 39 -15.90 -18.69 19.58
N VAL A 40 -16.50 -17.88 18.71
CA VAL A 40 -16.20 -16.46 18.54
C VAL A 40 -17.52 -15.69 18.59
N ASN A 41 -17.84 -15.08 19.74
CA ASN A 41 -19.17 -14.51 20.00
C ASN A 41 -20.29 -15.49 19.65
N ASP A 42 -21.08 -15.19 18.60
CA ASP A 42 -22.18 -16.03 18.12
C ASP A 42 -21.76 -16.98 16.98
N GLY A 43 -20.51 -16.92 16.53
CA GLY A 43 -19.95 -17.74 15.44
C GLY A 43 -19.02 -18.84 15.94
N ILE A 44 -18.55 -19.67 15.01
CA ILE A 44 -17.65 -20.78 15.28
C ILE A 44 -16.55 -20.86 14.21
N VAL A 45 -15.39 -21.43 14.59
CA VAL A 45 -14.35 -21.84 13.66
C VAL A 45 -14.26 -23.36 13.69
N LEU A 46 -14.25 -23.99 12.50
CA LEU A 46 -14.24 -25.43 12.33
C LEU A 46 -12.82 -25.99 12.14
N GLN A 47 -12.65 -27.26 12.52
CA GLN A 47 -11.37 -27.97 12.32
C GLN A 47 -11.02 -28.10 10.83
N SER A 48 -12.02 -28.35 9.98
CA SER A 48 -11.84 -28.43 8.53
C SER A 48 -11.32 -27.12 7.92
N GLU A 49 -11.85 -25.97 8.37
CA GLU A 49 -11.38 -24.64 7.95
C GLU A 49 -9.92 -24.40 8.39
N LEU A 50 -9.61 -24.73 9.65
CA LEU A 50 -8.26 -24.62 10.18
C LEU A 50 -7.27 -25.46 9.37
N GLU A 51 -7.60 -26.71 9.08
CA GLU A 51 -6.74 -27.59 8.33
C GLU A 51 -6.59 -27.18 6.86
N ALA A 52 -7.65 -26.69 6.24
CA ALA A 52 -7.59 -26.15 4.87
C ALA A 52 -6.66 -24.95 4.79
N GLN A 53 -6.80 -23.98 5.70
CA GLN A 53 -5.94 -22.81 5.75
C GLN A 53 -4.47 -23.17 6.10
N MET A 54 -4.26 -24.11 6.99
CA MET A 54 -2.92 -24.63 7.30
C MET A 54 -2.25 -25.25 6.07
N ARG A 55 -2.98 -26.04 5.28
CA ARG A 55 -2.44 -26.63 4.03
C ARG A 55 -2.07 -25.55 3.04
N LEU A 56 -2.95 -24.59 2.80
CA LEU A 56 -2.72 -23.48 1.85
C LEU A 56 -1.50 -22.65 2.24
N ILE A 57 -1.39 -22.26 3.52
CA ILE A 57 -0.28 -21.48 4.02
C ILE A 57 1.03 -22.27 3.97
N SER A 58 0.99 -23.57 4.35
CA SER A 58 2.17 -24.43 4.28
C SER A 58 2.70 -24.56 2.86
N GLN A 59 1.81 -24.79 1.88
CA GLN A 59 2.19 -24.88 0.48
C GLN A 59 2.84 -23.58 0.00
N ARG A 60 2.22 -22.43 0.28
CA ARG A 60 2.77 -21.11 -0.09
C ARG A 60 4.15 -20.87 0.50
N LEU A 61 4.37 -21.19 1.78
CA LEU A 61 5.68 -21.03 2.42
C LEU A 61 6.75 -21.93 1.76
N VAL A 62 6.39 -23.18 1.43
CA VAL A 62 7.29 -24.11 0.72
C VAL A 62 7.62 -23.58 -0.67
N ASP A 63 6.64 -23.10 -1.43
CA ASP A 63 6.84 -22.54 -2.77
C ASP A 63 7.74 -21.29 -2.76
N GLN A 64 7.71 -20.53 -1.65
CA GLN A 64 8.58 -19.37 -1.41
C GLN A 64 9.95 -19.75 -0.83
N GLY A 65 10.22 -21.04 -0.61
CA GLY A 65 11.47 -21.50 0.00
C GLY A 65 11.62 -21.18 1.48
N VAL A 66 10.52 -20.83 2.16
CA VAL A 66 10.51 -20.50 3.60
C VAL A 66 10.37 -21.80 4.40
N GLN A 67 11.22 -21.95 5.43
CA GLN A 67 11.13 -23.08 6.34
C GLN A 67 9.84 -23.03 7.16
N LEU A 68 9.10 -24.15 7.18
CA LEU A 68 7.87 -24.25 7.96
C LEU A 68 8.15 -24.16 9.46
N PRO A 69 7.39 -23.37 10.21
CA PRO A 69 7.46 -23.38 11.67
C PRO A 69 6.92 -24.72 12.22
N PRO A 70 7.22 -25.05 13.50
CA PRO A 70 6.62 -26.23 14.13
C PRO A 70 5.09 -26.24 13.97
N ARG A 71 4.53 -27.42 13.70
CA ARG A 71 3.08 -27.57 13.38
C ARG A 71 2.17 -26.94 14.43
N GLY A 72 2.52 -27.02 15.71
CA GLY A 72 1.75 -26.40 16.81
C GLY A 72 1.73 -24.88 16.73
N VAL A 73 2.86 -24.25 16.37
CA VAL A 73 2.97 -22.82 16.18
C VAL A 73 2.16 -22.35 14.97
N LEU A 74 2.30 -23.07 13.84
CA LEU A 74 1.52 -22.77 12.63
C LEU A 74 0.02 -22.88 12.91
N ARG A 75 -0.41 -23.96 13.60
CA ARG A 75 -1.80 -24.17 13.98
C ARG A 75 -2.36 -23.02 14.81
N GLN A 76 -1.62 -22.57 15.82
CA GLN A 76 -2.03 -21.46 16.68
C GLN A 76 -2.16 -20.14 15.89
N GLN A 77 -1.20 -19.84 15.06
CA GLN A 77 -1.21 -18.61 14.23
C GLN A 77 -2.37 -18.62 13.23
N VAL A 78 -2.61 -19.74 12.57
CA VAL A 78 -3.71 -19.86 11.61
C VAL A 78 -5.07 -19.80 12.32
N LEU A 79 -5.20 -20.45 13.49
CA LEU A 79 -6.43 -20.38 14.28
C LEU A 79 -6.74 -18.94 14.73
N GLU A 80 -5.73 -18.20 15.22
CA GLU A 80 -5.92 -16.79 15.61
C GLU A 80 -6.33 -15.92 14.40
N ARG A 81 -5.73 -16.16 13.24
CA ARG A 81 -6.12 -15.47 12.00
C ARG A 81 -7.59 -15.73 11.64
N LEU A 82 -8.05 -16.98 11.75
CA LEU A 82 -9.45 -17.35 11.48
C LEU A 82 -10.38 -16.68 12.49
N VAL A 83 -10.02 -16.66 13.77
CA VAL A 83 -10.78 -15.99 14.84
C VAL A 83 -10.92 -14.49 14.55
N ILE A 84 -9.83 -13.82 14.21
CA ILE A 84 -9.85 -12.38 13.85
C ILE A 84 -10.72 -12.16 12.61
N GLY A 85 -10.59 -13.00 11.59
CA GLY A 85 -11.41 -12.93 10.39
C GLY A 85 -12.89 -13.07 10.69
N GLU A 86 -13.28 -13.99 11.60
CA GLU A 86 -14.67 -14.17 12.02
C GLU A 86 -15.20 -12.95 12.79
N ILE A 87 -14.40 -12.36 13.69
CA ILE A 87 -14.77 -11.13 14.40
C ILE A 87 -15.01 -9.98 13.41
N GLN A 88 -14.15 -9.84 12.40
CA GLN A 88 -14.29 -8.80 11.36
C GLN A 88 -15.56 -9.04 10.52
N MET A 89 -15.85 -10.28 10.13
CA MET A 89 -17.08 -10.61 9.38
C MET A 89 -18.35 -10.30 10.19
N GLN A 90 -18.36 -10.63 11.48
CA GLN A 90 -19.49 -10.28 12.36
C GLN A 90 -19.65 -8.76 12.50
N ARG A 91 -18.53 -8.02 12.58
CA ARG A 91 -18.54 -6.55 12.60
C ARG A 91 -19.09 -5.98 11.29
N ALA A 92 -18.66 -6.51 10.14
CA ALA A 92 -19.16 -6.14 8.82
C ALA A 92 -20.67 -6.39 8.70
N ALA A 93 -21.14 -7.55 9.15
CA ALA A 93 -22.56 -7.90 9.15
C ALA A 93 -23.40 -6.92 10.01
N ARG A 94 -22.91 -6.54 11.20
CA ARG A 94 -23.57 -5.52 12.05
C ARG A 94 -23.65 -4.14 11.40
N LEU A 95 -22.73 -3.81 10.49
CA LEU A 95 -22.70 -2.56 9.75
C LEU A 95 -23.36 -2.65 8.37
N ASP A 96 -24.03 -3.76 8.07
CA ASP A 96 -24.68 -4.09 6.78
C ASP A 96 -23.73 -3.95 5.57
N ILE A 97 -22.44 -4.24 5.77
CA ILE A 97 -21.45 -4.26 4.69
C ILE A 97 -21.62 -5.59 3.93
N ARG A 98 -22.00 -5.50 2.65
CA ARG A 98 -22.25 -6.65 1.78
C ARG A 98 -21.60 -6.43 0.43
N ILE A 99 -20.97 -7.45 -0.08
CA ILE A 99 -20.43 -7.47 -1.44
C ILE A 99 -21.48 -8.07 -2.38
N THR A 100 -21.90 -7.28 -3.36
CA THR A 100 -22.86 -7.74 -4.37
C THR A 100 -22.22 -8.73 -5.35
N GLU A 101 -23.05 -9.55 -6.03
CA GLU A 101 -22.55 -10.45 -7.08
C GLU A 101 -21.84 -9.71 -8.21
N GLU A 102 -22.32 -8.51 -8.56
CA GLU A 102 -21.72 -7.66 -9.58
C GLU A 102 -20.31 -7.20 -9.17
N GLN A 103 -20.13 -6.71 -7.95
CA GLN A 103 -18.84 -6.31 -7.40
C GLN A 103 -17.85 -7.48 -7.37
N LEU A 104 -18.31 -8.65 -6.91
CA LEU A 104 -17.49 -9.86 -6.88
C LEU A 104 -17.06 -10.29 -8.29
N ASN A 105 -18.02 -10.37 -9.23
CA ASN A 105 -17.72 -10.76 -10.60
C ASN A 105 -16.78 -9.77 -11.30
N SER A 106 -16.96 -8.46 -11.09
CA SER A 106 -16.04 -7.43 -11.60
C SER A 106 -14.62 -7.61 -11.06
N THR A 107 -14.48 -7.92 -9.76
CA THR A 107 -13.16 -8.18 -9.16
C THR A 107 -12.54 -9.45 -9.71
N LEU A 108 -13.30 -10.54 -9.84
CA LEU A 108 -12.82 -11.80 -10.42
C LEU A 108 -12.43 -11.66 -11.89
N ALA A 109 -13.19 -10.88 -12.67
CA ALA A 109 -12.86 -10.58 -14.07
C ALA A 109 -11.53 -9.80 -14.19
N ARG A 110 -11.29 -8.83 -13.30
CA ARG A 110 -10.02 -8.09 -13.23
C ARG A 110 -8.85 -9.01 -12.84
N ILE A 111 -9.06 -9.93 -11.88
CA ILE A 111 -8.05 -10.93 -11.51
C ILE A 111 -7.73 -11.82 -12.71
N ALA A 112 -8.73 -12.31 -13.43
CA ALA A 112 -8.55 -13.11 -14.64
C ALA A 112 -7.74 -12.34 -15.69
N ALA A 113 -8.11 -11.09 -15.99
CA ALA A 113 -7.41 -10.24 -16.94
C ALA A 113 -5.94 -10.00 -16.55
N ASN A 114 -5.65 -9.73 -15.29
CA ASN A 114 -4.28 -9.57 -14.78
C ASN A 114 -3.44 -10.85 -14.95
N ASN A 115 -4.08 -12.02 -14.90
CA ASN A 115 -3.45 -13.32 -15.17
C ASN A 115 -3.52 -13.74 -16.65
N LYS A 116 -3.96 -12.83 -17.54
CA LYS A 116 -4.06 -13.05 -18.99
C LYS A 116 -4.97 -14.22 -19.39
N VAL A 117 -6.03 -14.44 -18.62
CA VAL A 117 -7.08 -15.43 -18.89
C VAL A 117 -8.44 -14.75 -18.96
N SER A 118 -9.40 -15.34 -19.66
CA SER A 118 -10.79 -14.83 -19.65
C SER A 118 -11.49 -15.20 -18.33
N PHE A 119 -12.54 -14.45 -17.98
CA PHE A 119 -13.33 -14.73 -16.78
C PHE A 119 -13.94 -16.15 -16.81
N GLU A 120 -14.37 -16.62 -17.97
CA GLU A 120 -14.93 -17.95 -18.17
C GLU A 120 -13.90 -19.08 -18.00
N GLN A 121 -12.61 -18.79 -18.21
CA GLN A 121 -11.51 -19.75 -18.02
C GLN A 121 -11.02 -19.82 -16.58
N LEU A 122 -11.37 -18.84 -15.74
CA LEU A 122 -10.90 -18.76 -14.36
C LEU A 122 -11.20 -20.04 -13.55
N PRO A 123 -12.40 -20.66 -13.62
CA PRO A 123 -12.69 -21.91 -12.89
C PRO A 123 -11.77 -23.06 -13.28
N GLN A 124 -11.43 -23.17 -14.56
CA GLN A 124 -10.55 -24.22 -15.07
C GLN A 124 -9.09 -24.02 -14.60
N VAL A 125 -8.62 -22.78 -14.58
CA VAL A 125 -7.27 -22.43 -14.11
C VAL A 125 -7.14 -22.72 -12.62
N LEU A 126 -8.14 -22.36 -11.81
CA LEU A 126 -8.17 -22.65 -10.37
C LEU A 126 -8.17 -24.17 -10.11
N ALA A 127 -8.99 -24.93 -10.86
CA ALA A 127 -9.04 -26.39 -10.75
C ALA A 127 -7.67 -27.04 -11.06
N GLN A 128 -6.90 -26.53 -12.01
CA GLN A 128 -5.54 -27.00 -12.29
C GLN A 128 -4.57 -26.76 -11.12
N GLN A 129 -4.86 -25.74 -10.29
CA GLN A 129 -4.12 -25.43 -9.06
C GLN A 129 -4.68 -26.17 -7.82
N GLY A 130 -5.69 -27.03 -8.02
CA GLY A 130 -6.33 -27.78 -6.94
C GLY A 130 -7.30 -26.94 -6.08
N LEU A 131 -7.75 -25.79 -6.58
CA LEU A 131 -8.69 -24.89 -5.90
C LEU A 131 -10.11 -25.07 -6.45
N ASP A 132 -11.09 -25.19 -5.55
CA ASP A 132 -12.49 -25.14 -5.92
C ASP A 132 -12.93 -23.71 -6.22
N TYR A 133 -13.69 -23.53 -7.29
CA TYR A 133 -14.11 -22.19 -7.72
C TYR A 133 -15.15 -21.56 -6.77
N ALA A 134 -16.03 -22.37 -6.20
CA ALA A 134 -17.04 -21.84 -5.27
C ALA A 134 -16.37 -21.39 -3.96
N ASP A 135 -15.45 -22.20 -3.42
CA ASP A 135 -14.66 -21.85 -2.24
C ASP A 135 -13.83 -20.57 -2.47
N TYR A 136 -13.21 -20.49 -3.64
CA TYR A 136 -12.42 -19.30 -4.03
C TYR A 136 -13.28 -18.03 -4.10
N ARG A 137 -14.51 -18.12 -4.64
CA ARG A 137 -15.45 -16.99 -4.68
C ARG A 137 -15.84 -16.52 -3.29
N GLU A 138 -16.15 -17.46 -2.38
CA GLU A 138 -16.54 -17.10 -1.01
C GLU A 138 -15.36 -16.49 -0.22
N GLU A 139 -14.16 -17.01 -0.39
CA GLU A 139 -12.97 -16.42 0.22
C GLU A 139 -12.71 -15.00 -0.33
N MET A 140 -12.85 -14.80 -1.64
CA MET A 140 -12.73 -13.47 -2.25
C MET A 140 -13.81 -12.51 -1.75
N ARG A 141 -15.05 -12.96 -1.60
CA ARG A 141 -16.14 -12.18 -0.99
C ARG A 141 -15.80 -11.78 0.43
N ARG A 142 -15.27 -12.70 1.21
CA ARG A 142 -14.82 -12.48 2.59
C ARG A 142 -13.70 -11.42 2.64
N GLU A 143 -12.68 -11.57 1.82
CA GLU A 143 -11.57 -10.60 1.71
C GLU A 143 -12.06 -9.21 1.31
N MET A 144 -12.93 -9.11 0.31
CA MET A 144 -13.53 -7.84 -0.11
C MET A 144 -14.36 -7.19 1.01
N THR A 145 -15.14 -7.99 1.75
CA THR A 145 -15.94 -7.51 2.89
C THR A 145 -15.05 -6.95 4.00
N ILE A 146 -13.98 -7.65 4.35
CA ILE A 146 -13.01 -7.21 5.38
C ILE A 146 -12.28 -5.96 4.88
N SER A 147 -11.91 -5.90 3.61
CA SER A 147 -11.28 -4.72 3.01
C SER A 147 -12.19 -3.49 3.07
N GLN A 148 -13.47 -3.64 2.73
CA GLN A 148 -14.45 -2.54 2.80
C GLN A 148 -14.72 -2.09 4.24
N LEU A 149 -14.76 -3.05 5.18
CA LEU A 149 -14.87 -2.75 6.61
C LEU A 149 -13.65 -1.93 7.10
N ARG A 150 -12.43 -2.35 6.75
CA ARG A 150 -11.21 -1.65 7.11
C ARG A 150 -11.18 -0.24 6.50
N GLN A 151 -11.55 -0.11 5.23
CA GLN A 151 -11.63 1.20 4.57
C GLN A 151 -12.56 2.15 5.33
N ARG A 152 -13.70 1.64 5.82
CA ARG A 152 -14.67 2.43 6.59
C ARG A 152 -14.19 2.75 8.01
N ASP A 153 -13.68 1.77 8.74
CA ASP A 153 -13.39 1.89 10.17
C ASP A 153 -11.98 2.44 10.44
N VAL A 154 -11.05 2.32 9.48
CA VAL A 154 -9.64 2.71 9.62
C VAL A 154 -9.24 3.74 8.57
N ASP A 155 -9.19 3.34 7.29
CA ASP A 155 -8.53 4.12 6.24
C ASP A 155 -9.15 5.51 6.07
N SER A 156 -10.50 5.61 6.13
CA SER A 156 -11.22 6.89 6.02
C SER A 156 -11.00 7.85 7.20
N ARG A 157 -10.43 7.38 8.29
CA ARG A 157 -10.15 8.19 9.50
C ARG A 157 -8.70 8.59 9.61
N VAL A 158 -7.84 8.00 8.79
CA VAL A 158 -6.42 8.36 8.76
C VAL A 158 -6.25 9.60 7.91
N ASN A 159 -5.61 10.61 8.47
CA ASN A 159 -5.29 11.85 7.78
C ASN A 159 -3.80 12.16 7.91
N VAL A 160 -3.20 12.61 6.82
CA VAL A 160 -1.83 13.13 6.78
C VAL A 160 -1.91 14.65 6.86
N SER A 161 -1.33 15.22 7.90
CA SER A 161 -1.28 16.68 8.05
C SER A 161 -0.15 17.27 7.21
N GLU A 162 -0.34 18.51 6.75
CA GLU A 162 0.69 19.28 6.05
C GLU A 162 1.99 19.37 6.87
N ARG A 163 1.88 19.54 8.18
CA ARG A 163 3.02 19.59 9.07
C ARG A 163 3.86 18.29 9.08
N GLU A 164 3.20 17.12 9.11
CA GLU A 164 3.91 15.82 9.01
C GLU A 164 4.60 15.67 7.67
N LEU A 165 3.93 16.13 6.62
CA LEU A 165 4.44 16.09 5.27
C LEU A 165 5.66 17.02 5.13
N ASP A 166 5.55 18.26 5.58
CA ASP A 166 6.65 19.23 5.55
C ASP A 166 7.86 18.76 6.37
N GLN A 167 7.64 18.20 7.56
CA GLN A 167 8.72 17.62 8.37
C GLN A 167 9.44 16.47 7.65
N LEU A 168 8.70 15.59 6.96
CA LEU A 168 9.32 14.52 6.19
C LEU A 168 10.06 15.07 4.97
N MET A 169 9.47 16.06 4.29
CA MET A 169 10.11 16.74 3.15
C MET A 169 11.39 17.49 3.56
N GLU A 170 11.37 18.21 4.66
CA GLU A 170 12.56 18.86 5.23
C GLU A 170 13.67 17.85 5.54
N ALA A 171 13.31 16.73 6.18
CA ALA A 171 14.25 15.64 6.44
C ALA A 171 14.79 15.02 5.15
N GLN A 172 13.98 14.95 4.09
CA GLN A 172 14.41 14.46 2.78
C GLN A 172 15.23 15.49 1.97
N THR A 173 14.89 16.77 2.06
CA THR A 173 15.64 17.84 1.35
C THR A 173 16.92 18.23 2.05
N SER A 174 17.05 18.01 3.36
CA SER A 174 18.31 18.23 4.09
C SER A 174 19.41 17.20 3.82
N GLY A 175 19.37 16.52 2.66
CA GLY A 175 20.36 15.55 2.19
C GLY A 175 19.87 14.12 2.08
N ALA A 176 18.64 13.82 2.52
CA ALA A 176 18.09 12.46 2.50
C ALA A 176 17.71 11.97 1.08
N ALA A 177 17.42 12.89 0.16
CA ALA A 177 17.17 12.57 -1.24
C ALA A 177 18.47 12.41 -2.06
N ALA A 178 19.59 12.93 -1.56
CA ALA A 178 20.88 12.70 -2.18
C ALA A 178 21.36 11.28 -1.97
N GLU A 179 22.03 10.73 -2.95
CA GLU A 179 22.77 9.49 -2.84
C GLU A 179 24.24 9.78 -2.67
N PHE A 180 24.85 9.10 -1.72
CA PHE A 180 26.25 9.24 -1.36
C PHE A 180 27.00 7.96 -1.69
N GLU A 181 28.03 8.06 -2.50
CA GLU A 181 29.00 7.00 -2.65
C GLU A 181 29.99 7.11 -1.51
N MET A 182 30.10 6.08 -0.69
CA MET A 182 30.78 6.15 0.60
C MET A 182 31.83 5.07 0.77
N SER A 183 32.88 5.42 1.52
CA SER A 183 33.81 4.47 2.10
C SER A 183 33.90 4.67 3.62
N HIS A 184 34.22 3.61 4.34
CA HIS A 184 34.11 3.54 5.79
C HIS A 184 35.32 2.84 6.43
N ILE A 185 35.80 3.37 7.56
CA ILE A 185 36.76 2.73 8.44
C ILE A 185 36.14 2.62 9.82
N LEU A 186 36.19 1.44 10.41
CA LEU A 186 35.79 1.19 11.79
C LEU A 186 37.01 0.83 12.64
N ILE A 187 37.22 1.54 13.73
CA ILE A 187 38.13 1.15 14.82
C ILE A 187 37.24 0.59 15.92
N SER A 188 37.17 -0.71 16.01
CA SER A 188 36.25 -1.38 16.93
C SER A 188 36.66 -1.28 18.39
N ILE A 189 35.68 -1.35 19.30
CA ILE A 189 35.88 -1.46 20.73
C ILE A 189 35.09 -2.66 21.27
N PRO A 190 35.59 -3.37 22.30
CA PRO A 190 34.80 -4.40 22.96
C PRO A 190 33.53 -3.84 23.59
N SER A 191 32.46 -4.63 23.69
CA SER A 191 31.18 -4.22 24.30
C SER A 191 31.31 -3.81 25.78
N SER A 192 32.38 -4.28 26.45
CA SER A 192 32.73 -3.96 27.85
C SER A 192 34.10 -3.26 27.91
N ALA A 193 34.34 -2.31 27.00
CA ALA A 193 35.63 -1.61 26.96
C ALA A 193 35.89 -0.80 28.21
N THR A 194 37.12 -0.89 28.72
CA THR A 194 37.60 -0.03 29.82
C THR A 194 37.89 1.39 29.31
N PRO A 195 37.96 2.41 30.20
CA PRO A 195 38.34 3.77 29.79
C PRO A 195 39.65 3.81 29.02
N GLU A 196 40.65 3.03 29.38
CA GLU A 196 41.95 2.96 28.70
C GLU A 196 41.81 2.37 27.28
N GLN A 197 40.98 1.35 27.12
CA GLN A 197 40.71 0.75 25.80
C GLN A 197 39.98 1.75 24.85
N LEU A 198 39.06 2.56 25.41
CA LEU A 198 38.41 3.62 24.71
C LEU A 198 39.40 4.71 24.24
N GLU A 199 40.31 5.10 25.12
CA GLU A 199 41.37 6.09 24.83
C GLU A 199 42.28 5.59 23.72
N VAL A 200 42.76 4.35 23.80
CA VAL A 200 43.60 3.72 22.76
C VAL A 200 42.89 3.67 21.39
N ALA A 201 41.59 3.30 21.36
CA ALA A 201 40.82 3.25 20.15
C ALA A 201 40.55 4.66 19.55
N SER A 202 40.31 5.65 20.42
CA SER A 202 40.17 7.05 20.04
C SER A 202 41.46 7.60 19.41
N ASP A 203 42.60 7.33 20.05
CA ASP A 203 43.93 7.78 19.56
C ASP A 203 44.27 7.13 18.21
N LYS A 204 43.93 5.85 18.06
CA LYS A 204 44.07 5.11 16.79
C LYS A 204 43.21 5.77 15.70
N ALA A 205 41.94 6.04 15.99
CA ALA A 205 41.03 6.70 15.04
C ALA A 205 41.50 8.11 14.66
N GLN A 206 41.95 8.90 15.65
CA GLN A 206 42.51 10.23 15.40
C GLN A 206 43.80 10.17 14.57
N THR A 207 44.62 9.16 14.77
CA THR A 207 45.84 8.94 13.99
C THR A 207 45.51 8.61 12.53
N VAL A 208 44.55 7.70 12.30
CA VAL A 208 44.04 7.35 10.97
C VAL A 208 43.47 8.59 10.29
N TYR A 209 42.63 9.36 10.98
CA TYR A 209 42.03 10.58 10.44
C TYR A 209 43.10 11.62 10.01
N ARG A 210 44.11 11.87 10.85
CA ARG A 210 45.20 12.80 10.52
C ARG A 210 46.01 12.35 9.30
N ARG A 211 46.28 11.07 9.16
CA ARG A 211 47.00 10.51 8.01
C ARG A 211 46.20 10.67 6.71
N LEU A 212 44.89 10.41 6.77
CA LEU A 212 43.95 10.63 5.67
C LEU A 212 43.92 12.10 5.23
N LEU A 213 43.94 13.05 6.18
CA LEU A 213 44.04 14.48 5.88
C LEU A 213 45.40 14.88 5.29
N GLN A 214 46.46 14.10 5.50
CA GLN A 214 47.78 14.28 4.90
C GLN A 214 47.87 13.70 3.48
N GLY A 215 46.78 13.09 3.00
CA GLY A 215 46.67 12.59 1.63
C GLY A 215 46.96 11.09 1.47
N GLU A 216 47.03 10.33 2.54
CA GLU A 216 47.11 8.87 2.42
C GLU A 216 45.81 8.32 1.83
N GLU A 217 45.93 7.26 1.01
CA GLU A 217 44.77 6.66 0.35
C GLU A 217 43.84 5.99 1.32
N PHE A 218 42.54 6.33 1.22
CA PHE A 218 41.53 5.82 2.14
C PHE A 218 41.41 4.31 2.12
N SER A 219 41.48 3.70 0.93
CA SER A 219 41.43 2.25 0.75
C SER A 219 42.60 1.51 1.45
N GLU A 220 43.82 2.06 1.35
CA GLU A 220 44.99 1.49 2.02
C GLU A 220 44.88 1.60 3.53
N MET A 221 44.36 2.74 4.00
CA MET A 221 44.08 2.94 5.44
C MET A 221 42.98 2.03 5.96
N ALA A 222 41.93 1.78 5.15
CA ALA A 222 40.87 0.84 5.48
C ALA A 222 41.40 -0.59 5.61
N VAL A 223 42.17 -1.07 4.62
CA VAL A 223 42.80 -2.41 4.67
C VAL A 223 43.74 -2.56 5.89
N SER A 224 44.44 -1.48 6.26
CA SER A 224 45.46 -1.54 7.33
C SER A 224 44.90 -1.37 8.75
N TYR A 225 43.78 -0.66 8.90
CA TYR A 225 43.32 -0.21 10.22
C TYR A 225 41.88 -0.53 10.54
N SER A 226 41.03 -0.81 9.52
CA SER A 226 39.61 -1.03 9.72
C SER A 226 39.33 -2.43 10.24
N ASP A 227 38.47 -2.51 11.24
CA ASP A 227 37.90 -3.76 11.75
C ASP A 227 36.53 -4.08 11.13
N ALA A 228 36.10 -3.31 10.13
CA ALA A 228 34.85 -3.54 9.42
C ALA A 228 34.93 -4.72 8.44
N GLN A 229 33.81 -5.32 8.08
CA GLN A 229 33.76 -6.46 7.15
C GLN A 229 34.25 -6.11 5.74
N ASP A 230 34.06 -4.87 5.33
CA ASP A 230 34.46 -4.28 4.06
C ASP A 230 35.91 -3.74 4.05
N ALA A 231 36.65 -3.93 5.14
CA ALA A 231 38.03 -3.45 5.27
C ALA A 231 38.94 -3.91 4.12
N LEU A 232 38.90 -5.20 3.75
CA LEU A 232 39.69 -5.78 2.67
C LEU A 232 39.28 -5.31 1.26
N GLU A 233 38.07 -4.73 1.15
CA GLU A 233 37.55 -4.09 -0.07
C GLU A 233 37.82 -2.57 -0.09
N GLY A 234 38.79 -2.12 0.76
CA GLY A 234 39.13 -0.71 0.89
C GLY A 234 38.09 0.12 1.64
N GLY A 235 37.21 -0.55 2.39
CA GLY A 235 36.11 0.07 3.13
C GLY A 235 34.97 0.60 2.25
N TYR A 236 34.88 0.17 1.00
CA TYR A 236 33.88 0.65 0.05
C TYR A 236 32.47 0.16 0.38
N LEU A 237 31.53 1.10 0.65
CA LEU A 237 30.13 0.81 0.95
C LEU A 237 29.19 0.94 -0.25
N GLY A 238 29.68 1.55 -1.34
CA GLY A 238 28.87 1.87 -2.52
C GLY A 238 27.88 3.01 -2.29
N TRP A 239 26.92 3.13 -3.20
CA TRP A 239 25.88 4.16 -3.14
C TRP A 239 24.86 3.87 -2.05
N ARG A 240 24.56 4.90 -1.25
CA ARG A 240 23.53 4.87 -0.20
C ARG A 240 22.66 6.10 -0.29
N LYS A 241 21.34 5.94 -0.24
CA LYS A 241 20.41 7.07 -0.07
C LYS A 241 20.57 7.67 1.31
N GLY A 242 20.52 8.99 1.43
CA GLY A 242 20.59 9.68 2.72
C GLY A 242 19.59 9.15 3.75
N ALA A 243 18.36 8.82 3.30
CA ALA A 243 17.31 8.21 4.12
C ALA A 243 17.63 6.77 4.62
N GLN A 244 18.59 6.09 4.01
CA GLN A 244 19.00 4.71 4.35
C GLN A 244 20.25 4.65 5.21
N LEU A 245 20.81 5.82 5.54
CA LEU A 245 21.99 5.89 6.38
C LEU A 245 21.67 5.46 7.83
N PRO A 246 22.56 4.72 8.50
CA PRO A 246 22.47 4.51 9.93
C PRO A 246 22.33 5.83 10.70
N THR A 247 21.59 5.83 11.81
CA THR A 247 21.33 7.04 12.62
C THR A 247 22.59 7.81 13.00
N ILE A 248 23.71 7.10 13.24
CA ILE A 248 25.01 7.73 13.57
C ILE A 248 25.60 8.54 12.44
N PHE A 249 25.15 8.34 11.20
CA PHE A 249 25.65 9.04 10.00
C PHE A 249 24.62 10.02 9.43
N SER A 250 23.35 9.87 9.77
CA SER A 250 22.23 10.64 9.19
C SER A 250 22.36 12.15 9.43
N ASP A 251 22.98 12.57 10.54
CA ASP A 251 23.13 13.98 10.88
C ASP A 251 24.42 14.61 10.27
N ILE A 252 25.37 13.78 9.85
CA ILE A 252 26.70 14.23 9.41
C ILE A 252 26.85 14.16 7.91
N VAL A 253 26.54 13.01 7.31
CA VAL A 253 26.76 12.71 5.90
C VAL A 253 26.03 13.69 4.95
N PRO A 254 24.76 14.09 5.22
CA PRO A 254 24.05 15.03 4.33
C PRO A 254 24.74 16.40 4.18
N GLY A 255 25.51 16.83 5.18
CA GLY A 255 26.29 18.08 5.13
C GLY A 255 27.68 17.95 4.49
N MET A 256 28.11 16.73 4.14
CA MET A 256 29.45 16.47 3.59
C MET A 256 29.47 16.61 2.06
N LYS A 257 30.62 17.02 1.53
CA LYS A 257 30.88 17.17 0.09
C LYS A 257 31.67 15.98 -0.44
N ALA A 258 31.61 15.76 -1.76
CA ALA A 258 32.46 14.79 -2.44
C ALA A 258 33.92 15.03 -2.11
N GLY A 259 34.68 13.99 -1.81
CA GLY A 259 36.08 14.03 -1.35
C GLY A 259 36.26 14.30 0.14
N GLN A 260 35.24 14.71 0.86
CA GLN A 260 35.33 15.04 2.28
C GLN A 260 35.42 13.80 3.17
N ILE A 261 36.21 13.87 4.26
CA ILE A 261 36.40 12.84 5.24
C ILE A 261 35.83 13.36 6.58
N SER A 262 35.06 12.53 7.29
CA SER A 262 34.49 12.89 8.58
C SER A 262 35.57 12.83 9.67
N GLU A 263 35.39 13.62 10.73
CA GLU A 263 36.04 13.32 12.01
C GLU A 263 35.62 11.95 12.53
N PRO A 264 36.40 11.31 13.44
CA PRO A 264 36.00 10.05 14.04
C PRO A 264 34.66 10.17 14.80
N ILE A 265 33.65 9.42 14.33
CA ILE A 265 32.29 9.39 14.88
C ILE A 265 32.20 8.25 15.88
N ARG A 266 31.86 8.52 17.13
CA ARG A 266 31.73 7.50 18.15
C ARG A 266 30.39 6.78 18.12
N SER A 267 30.42 5.44 18.23
CA SER A 267 29.25 4.59 18.41
C SER A 267 29.48 3.56 19.53
N SER A 268 28.48 2.68 19.75
CA SER A 268 28.64 1.52 20.64
C SER A 268 29.62 0.47 20.08
N SER A 269 29.87 0.45 18.77
CA SER A 269 30.77 -0.49 18.09
C SER A 269 32.22 0.00 18.02
N GLY A 270 32.45 1.31 18.21
CA GLY A 270 33.77 1.92 18.10
C GLY A 270 33.74 3.32 17.50
N PHE A 271 34.81 3.66 16.81
CA PHE A 271 34.99 4.92 16.09
C PHE A 271 34.91 4.68 14.60
N HIS A 272 34.08 5.47 13.92
CA HIS A 272 33.84 5.40 12.47
C HIS A 272 34.43 6.61 11.79
N ILE A 273 35.11 6.41 10.68
CA ILE A 273 35.56 7.46 9.78
C ILE A 273 34.93 7.21 8.42
N ILE A 274 34.28 8.21 7.84
CA ILE A 274 33.60 8.11 6.57
C ILE A 274 34.27 9.04 5.56
N ARG A 275 34.42 8.58 4.32
CA ARG A 275 34.74 9.41 3.16
C ARG A 275 33.55 9.40 2.21
N ILE A 276 33.16 10.57 1.75
CA ILE A 276 32.24 10.72 0.64
C ILE A 276 33.05 10.72 -0.64
N ASN A 277 32.92 9.69 -1.46
CA ASN A 277 33.61 9.56 -2.75
C ASN A 277 32.94 10.46 -3.79
N GLU A 278 31.60 10.34 -3.89
CA GLU A 278 30.78 11.11 -4.81
C GLU A 278 29.40 11.40 -4.19
N VAL A 279 28.76 12.48 -4.63
CA VAL A 279 27.39 12.85 -4.24
C VAL A 279 26.60 13.06 -5.52
N ARG A 280 25.45 12.41 -5.63
CA ARG A 280 24.49 12.69 -6.67
C ARG A 280 23.17 13.12 -6.07
N GLY A 281 22.55 14.13 -6.68
CA GLY A 281 21.23 14.60 -6.30
C GLY A 281 20.13 13.67 -6.84
N VAL A 282 18.89 14.01 -6.52
CA VAL A 282 17.76 13.46 -7.26
C VAL A 282 17.83 14.02 -8.67
N ASP A 283 17.87 13.16 -9.67
CA ASP A 283 17.75 13.61 -11.06
C ASP A 283 16.40 14.33 -11.22
N PRO A 284 16.38 15.51 -11.84
CA PRO A 284 15.14 16.22 -12.03
C PRO A 284 14.19 15.41 -12.89
N VAL A 285 12.95 15.30 -12.43
CA VAL A 285 11.89 14.62 -13.17
C VAL A 285 11.18 15.66 -14.03
N ILE A 286 11.68 15.84 -15.25
CA ILE A 286 11.05 16.73 -16.21
C ILE A 286 9.90 15.99 -16.90
N VAL A 287 8.73 16.57 -16.86
CA VAL A 287 7.51 16.05 -17.52
C VAL A 287 6.99 17.08 -18.51
N THR A 288 6.39 16.58 -19.59
CA THR A 288 5.65 17.44 -20.51
C THR A 288 4.25 17.63 -19.95
N GLN A 289 3.86 18.85 -19.67
CA GLN A 289 2.49 19.20 -19.30
C GLN A 289 1.80 19.92 -20.46
N SER A 290 0.54 19.60 -20.65
CA SER A 290 -0.32 20.22 -21.67
C SER A 290 -1.50 20.89 -20.99
N HIS A 291 -1.85 22.07 -21.47
CA HIS A 291 -2.99 22.85 -21.00
C HIS A 291 -4.13 22.72 -21.99
N PHE A 292 -5.25 22.17 -21.52
CA PHE A 292 -6.43 21.92 -22.33
C PHE A 292 -7.64 22.69 -21.84
N ARG A 293 -8.57 22.93 -22.76
CA ARG A 293 -9.97 23.27 -22.42
C ARG A 293 -10.90 22.40 -23.22
N HIS A 294 -12.07 22.08 -22.67
CA HIS A 294 -13.02 21.19 -23.31
C HIS A 294 -14.47 21.64 -23.17
N ILE A 295 -15.34 21.07 -23.99
CA ILE A 295 -16.80 21.16 -23.88
C ILE A 295 -17.32 19.73 -23.82
N LEU A 296 -18.15 19.45 -22.80
CA LEU A 296 -18.84 18.18 -22.61
C LEU A 296 -20.34 18.37 -22.88
N LEU A 297 -20.93 17.48 -23.67
CA LEU A 297 -22.37 17.30 -23.80
C LEU A 297 -22.73 15.85 -23.49
N THR A 298 -23.89 15.63 -22.83
CA THR A 298 -24.33 14.29 -22.42
C THR A 298 -25.59 13.86 -23.16
N ALA A 299 -25.66 12.60 -23.56
CA ALA A 299 -26.88 12.01 -24.07
C ALA A 299 -27.89 11.78 -22.92
N ASN A 300 -29.18 11.98 -23.19
CA ASN A 300 -30.26 11.78 -22.22
C ASN A 300 -31.53 11.26 -22.93
N GLU A 301 -32.62 11.12 -22.19
CA GLU A 301 -33.87 10.59 -22.74
C GLU A 301 -34.46 11.42 -23.90
N LEU A 302 -34.06 12.69 -24.02
CA LEU A 302 -34.54 13.61 -25.06
C LEU A 302 -33.55 13.80 -26.21
N LYS A 303 -32.26 13.53 -26.00
CA LYS A 303 -31.18 13.67 -26.95
C LYS A 303 -30.37 12.38 -27.00
N ASP A 304 -30.43 11.67 -28.09
CA ASP A 304 -29.60 10.50 -28.35
C ASP A 304 -28.16 10.89 -28.71
N ASP A 305 -27.27 9.92 -28.72
CA ASP A 305 -25.84 10.10 -29.04
C ASP A 305 -25.61 10.80 -30.39
N ALA A 306 -26.37 10.45 -31.42
CA ALA A 306 -26.21 11.03 -32.76
C ALA A 306 -26.64 12.52 -32.80
N THR A 307 -27.66 12.88 -32.03
CA THR A 307 -28.08 14.26 -31.85
C THR A 307 -27.02 15.08 -31.11
N VAL A 308 -26.45 14.53 -30.04
CA VAL A 308 -25.38 15.20 -29.23
C VAL A 308 -24.12 15.39 -30.08
N GLU A 309 -23.70 14.39 -30.82
CA GLU A 309 -22.56 14.48 -31.76
C GLU A 309 -22.75 15.60 -32.78
N THR A 310 -23.95 15.65 -33.40
CA THR A 310 -24.30 16.69 -34.39
C THR A 310 -24.30 18.08 -33.76
N GLU A 311 -24.85 18.23 -32.55
CA GLU A 311 -24.85 19.47 -31.77
C GLU A 311 -23.42 19.92 -31.46
N LEU A 312 -22.57 19.00 -31.06
CA LEU A 312 -21.17 19.29 -30.73
C LEU A 312 -20.33 19.63 -31.96
N MET A 313 -20.63 19.02 -33.14
CA MET A 313 -20.06 19.44 -34.40
C MET A 313 -20.44 20.88 -34.76
N ALA A 314 -21.70 21.26 -34.56
CA ALA A 314 -22.13 22.64 -34.79
C ALA A 314 -21.45 23.63 -33.79
N VAL A 315 -21.30 23.25 -32.55
CA VAL A 315 -20.55 24.01 -31.55
C VAL A 315 -19.09 24.20 -31.97
N ARG A 316 -18.43 23.12 -32.40
CA ARG A 316 -17.05 23.18 -32.93
C ARG A 316 -16.97 24.13 -34.12
N GLN A 317 -17.89 24.05 -35.07
CA GLN A 317 -17.89 24.93 -36.25
C GLN A 317 -18.02 26.41 -35.87
N ARG A 318 -18.88 26.76 -34.92
CA ARG A 318 -19.01 28.14 -34.40
C ARG A 318 -17.69 28.67 -33.85
N ILE A 319 -16.95 27.83 -33.10
CA ILE A 319 -15.64 28.20 -32.57
C ILE A 319 -14.62 28.37 -33.71
N LEU A 320 -14.61 27.47 -34.70
CA LEU A 320 -13.76 27.59 -35.89
C LEU A 320 -14.06 28.84 -36.70
N ASP A 321 -15.32 29.31 -36.70
CA ASP A 321 -15.78 30.55 -37.36
C ASP A 321 -15.44 31.82 -36.54
N GLY A 322 -14.83 31.66 -35.37
CA GLY A 322 -14.27 32.74 -34.57
C GLY A 322 -15.02 33.09 -33.29
N GLU A 323 -16.00 32.30 -32.86
CA GLU A 323 -16.57 32.46 -31.51
C GLU A 323 -15.52 32.07 -30.45
N ASP A 324 -15.52 32.77 -29.33
CA ASP A 324 -14.61 32.45 -28.23
C ASP A 324 -14.97 31.11 -27.57
N PHE A 325 -14.02 30.18 -27.52
CA PHE A 325 -14.23 28.85 -26.96
C PHE A 325 -14.76 28.90 -25.54
N GLY A 326 -14.16 29.75 -24.66
CA GLY A 326 -14.53 29.86 -23.27
C GLY A 326 -15.96 30.36 -23.10
N ALA A 327 -16.38 31.37 -23.91
CA ALA A 327 -17.76 31.88 -23.90
C ALA A 327 -18.77 30.83 -24.36
N VAL A 328 -18.40 30.03 -25.39
CA VAL A 328 -19.23 28.90 -25.86
C VAL A 328 -19.31 27.83 -24.77
N ALA A 329 -18.18 27.44 -24.16
CA ALA A 329 -18.14 26.47 -23.08
C ALA A 329 -19.03 26.87 -21.90
N LEU A 330 -18.93 28.13 -21.44
CA LEU A 330 -19.81 28.70 -20.40
C LEU A 330 -21.31 28.60 -20.73
N ALA A 331 -21.65 28.67 -22.01
CA ALA A 331 -23.05 28.66 -22.46
C ALA A 331 -23.62 27.25 -22.61
N VAL A 332 -22.79 26.26 -23.02
CA VAL A 332 -23.30 24.96 -23.47
C VAL A 332 -22.66 23.75 -22.78
N SER A 333 -21.50 23.89 -22.15
CA SER A 333 -20.82 22.74 -21.51
C SER A 333 -21.61 22.24 -20.31
N GLU A 334 -21.84 20.93 -20.28
CA GLU A 334 -22.46 20.21 -19.17
C GLU A 334 -21.44 19.65 -18.18
N ASP A 335 -20.14 19.99 -18.35
CA ASP A 335 -19.11 19.56 -17.39
C ASP A 335 -19.23 20.34 -16.06
N PRO A 336 -19.51 19.66 -14.93
CA PRO A 336 -19.67 20.32 -13.64
C PRO A 336 -18.35 20.87 -13.09
N GLY A 337 -17.20 20.37 -13.57
CA GLY A 337 -15.88 20.77 -13.10
C GLY A 337 -15.36 22.04 -13.77
N SER A 338 -15.37 22.07 -15.09
CA SER A 338 -14.75 23.14 -15.88
C SER A 338 -15.74 24.02 -16.67
N GLY A 339 -17.00 23.60 -16.81
CA GLY A 339 -17.97 24.32 -17.62
C GLY A 339 -18.15 25.78 -17.21
N SER A 340 -18.19 26.06 -15.90
CA SER A 340 -18.28 27.43 -15.34
C SER A 340 -16.98 28.24 -15.44
N GLU A 341 -15.88 27.61 -15.82
CA GLU A 341 -14.55 28.20 -16.00
C GLU A 341 -14.13 28.24 -17.48
N GLY A 342 -15.12 28.23 -18.38
CA GLY A 342 -14.85 28.28 -19.85
C GLY A 342 -14.27 26.97 -20.40
N GLY A 343 -14.47 25.87 -19.70
CA GLY A 343 -13.99 24.55 -20.07
C GLY A 343 -12.52 24.29 -19.71
N ASP A 344 -11.87 25.16 -18.94
CA ASP A 344 -10.44 25.04 -18.60
C ASP A 344 -10.17 23.81 -17.72
N LEU A 345 -9.27 22.93 -18.17
CA LEU A 345 -8.83 21.73 -17.47
C LEU A 345 -7.47 21.93 -16.76
N GLY A 346 -6.87 23.10 -16.92
CA GLY A 346 -5.55 23.41 -16.38
C GLY A 346 -4.42 22.62 -17.03
N TRP A 347 -3.26 22.63 -16.35
CA TRP A 347 -2.09 21.88 -16.77
C TRP A 347 -2.18 20.42 -16.35
N THR A 348 -2.01 19.51 -17.30
CA THR A 348 -2.13 18.07 -17.07
C THR A 348 -0.96 17.30 -17.66
N GLU A 349 -0.65 16.15 -17.06
CA GLU A 349 0.36 15.20 -17.57
C GLU A 349 -0.32 14.11 -18.43
N PRO A 350 0.40 13.47 -19.36
CA PRO A 350 -0.12 12.31 -20.10
C PRO A 350 -0.62 11.21 -19.15
N GLY A 351 -1.77 10.65 -19.44
CA GLY A 351 -2.41 9.62 -18.58
C GLY A 351 -3.28 10.17 -17.45
N THR A 352 -3.53 11.48 -17.42
CA THR A 352 -4.42 12.11 -16.44
C THR A 352 -5.89 11.79 -16.70
N PHE A 353 -6.26 11.68 -17.98
CA PHE A 353 -7.64 11.48 -18.38
C PHE A 353 -7.98 10.01 -18.63
N VAL A 354 -9.24 9.71 -18.92
CA VAL A 354 -9.65 8.38 -19.36
C VAL A 354 -9.01 8.02 -20.69
N PRO A 355 -8.77 6.73 -20.99
CA PRO A 355 -8.00 6.30 -22.16
C PRO A 355 -8.52 6.86 -23.50
N GLU A 356 -9.84 7.01 -23.65
CA GLU A 356 -10.47 7.53 -24.85
C GLU A 356 -10.15 9.02 -25.05
N PHE A 357 -10.08 9.79 -23.98
CA PHE A 357 -9.71 11.21 -24.00
C PHE A 357 -8.20 11.36 -24.26
N ASP A 358 -7.35 10.62 -23.53
CA ASP A 358 -5.89 10.64 -23.72
C ASP A 358 -5.48 10.24 -25.15
N ALA A 359 -6.22 9.31 -25.77
CA ALA A 359 -5.95 8.91 -27.15
C ALA A 359 -6.14 10.04 -28.16
N VAL A 360 -7.07 10.96 -27.90
CA VAL A 360 -7.34 12.10 -28.78
C VAL A 360 -6.34 13.23 -28.54
N VAL A 361 -6.12 13.61 -27.26
CA VAL A 361 -5.33 14.79 -26.93
C VAL A 361 -3.84 14.66 -27.24
N LYS A 362 -3.32 13.42 -27.29
CA LYS A 362 -1.89 13.17 -27.56
C LYS A 362 -1.46 13.60 -28.96
N ASP A 363 -2.40 13.62 -29.94
CA ASP A 363 -2.11 13.89 -31.34
C ASP A 363 -2.45 15.35 -31.75
N LEU A 364 -3.04 16.15 -30.82
CA LEU A 364 -3.43 17.53 -31.07
C LEU A 364 -2.20 18.48 -31.14
N GLN A 365 -2.32 19.45 -32.04
CA GLN A 365 -1.37 20.58 -32.11
C GLN A 365 -1.89 21.78 -31.30
N ILE A 366 -0.99 22.67 -30.90
CA ILE A 366 -1.36 23.88 -30.15
C ILE A 366 -2.33 24.71 -30.98
N GLY A 367 -3.48 25.07 -30.40
CA GLY A 367 -4.58 25.79 -31.02
C GLY A 367 -5.52 24.90 -31.84
N GLU A 368 -5.30 23.61 -31.89
CA GLU A 368 -6.15 22.67 -32.59
C GLU A 368 -7.33 22.23 -31.71
N ILE A 369 -8.54 22.18 -32.30
CA ILE A 369 -9.76 21.68 -31.69
C ILE A 369 -10.08 20.31 -32.28
N SER A 370 -10.20 19.30 -31.41
CA SER A 370 -10.50 17.93 -31.83
C SER A 370 -11.83 17.80 -32.55
N GLU A 371 -11.99 16.75 -33.34
CA GLU A 371 -13.34 16.27 -33.72
C GLU A 371 -14.10 15.81 -32.45
N PRO A 372 -15.45 15.80 -32.47
CA PRO A 372 -16.23 15.21 -31.39
C PRO A 372 -15.86 13.75 -31.16
N PHE A 373 -15.62 13.39 -29.90
CA PHE A 373 -15.33 12.02 -29.47
C PHE A 373 -16.08 11.66 -28.20
N LYS A 374 -16.32 10.37 -28.01
CA LYS A 374 -17.13 9.86 -26.91
C LYS A 374 -16.26 9.21 -25.84
N THR A 375 -16.58 9.50 -24.56
CA THR A 375 -16.07 8.78 -23.39
C THR A 375 -17.25 8.27 -22.55
N ARG A 376 -16.96 7.62 -21.43
CA ARG A 376 -17.99 7.22 -20.46
C ARG A 376 -18.76 8.40 -19.83
N PHE A 377 -18.25 9.61 -19.93
CA PHE A 377 -18.86 10.82 -19.37
C PHE A 377 -19.79 11.53 -20.37
N GLY A 378 -19.64 11.28 -21.65
CA GLY A 378 -20.39 11.93 -22.71
C GLY A 378 -19.53 12.19 -23.94
N TRP A 379 -19.96 13.16 -24.75
CA TRP A 379 -19.29 13.63 -25.94
C TRP A 379 -18.48 14.89 -25.66
N HIS A 380 -17.26 14.91 -26.18
CA HIS A 380 -16.29 15.97 -25.94
C HIS A 380 -15.77 16.56 -27.24
N ILE A 381 -15.46 17.86 -27.20
CA ILE A 381 -14.43 18.51 -28.03
C ILE A 381 -13.40 19.11 -27.09
N VAL A 382 -12.13 19.08 -27.46
CA VAL A 382 -11.03 19.57 -26.66
C VAL A 382 -10.08 20.41 -27.51
N GLU A 383 -9.54 21.49 -26.93
CA GLU A 383 -8.53 22.32 -27.56
C GLU A 383 -7.25 22.26 -26.72
N LEU A 384 -6.11 22.10 -27.41
CA LEU A 384 -4.79 22.23 -26.79
C LEU A 384 -4.35 23.68 -26.84
N LEU A 385 -4.20 24.30 -25.67
CA LEU A 385 -3.80 25.70 -25.55
C LEU A 385 -2.29 25.87 -25.57
N GLU A 386 -1.59 25.13 -24.74
CA GLU A 386 -0.14 25.25 -24.56
C GLU A 386 0.49 23.92 -24.15
N VAL A 387 1.80 23.80 -24.40
CA VAL A 387 2.63 22.69 -23.92
C VAL A 387 3.86 23.26 -23.25
N ARG A 388 4.25 22.68 -22.10
CA ARG A 388 5.47 23.08 -21.38
C ARG A 388 6.25 21.89 -20.85
N GLU A 389 7.56 22.08 -20.67
CA GLU A 389 8.35 21.23 -19.78
C GLU A 389 8.23 21.74 -18.35
N TYR A 390 7.95 20.84 -17.43
CA TYR A 390 7.76 21.17 -16.02
C TYR A 390 8.61 20.24 -15.15
N ASP A 391 9.36 20.84 -14.22
CA ASP A 391 10.10 20.06 -13.22
C ASP A 391 9.14 19.61 -12.10
N SER A 392 8.67 18.39 -12.21
CA SER A 392 7.74 17.77 -11.24
C SER A 392 8.45 17.07 -10.08
N THR A 393 9.77 17.24 -9.93
CA THR A 393 10.58 16.56 -8.91
C THR A 393 10.01 16.76 -7.51
N GLN A 394 9.73 18.01 -7.15
CA GLN A 394 9.17 18.33 -5.83
C GLN A 394 7.78 17.76 -5.61
N ASP A 395 6.92 17.82 -6.62
CA ASP A 395 5.55 17.30 -6.55
C ASP A 395 5.56 15.77 -6.36
N LYS A 396 6.44 15.07 -7.08
CA LYS A 396 6.60 13.61 -6.94
C LYS A 396 7.16 13.23 -5.57
N LEU A 397 8.20 13.90 -5.10
CA LEU A 397 8.75 13.67 -3.77
C LEU A 397 7.69 13.90 -2.68
N ARG A 398 6.91 14.98 -2.82
CA ARG A 398 5.81 15.29 -1.89
C ARG A 398 4.74 14.20 -1.90
N ASN A 399 4.35 13.73 -3.08
CA ASN A 399 3.38 12.64 -3.21
C ASN A 399 3.92 11.31 -2.63
N GLU A 400 5.16 10.96 -2.89
CA GLU A 400 5.82 9.78 -2.32
C GLU A 400 5.88 9.88 -0.78
N ALA A 401 6.25 11.04 -0.24
CA ALA A 401 6.27 11.29 1.19
C ALA A 401 4.87 11.17 1.80
N TYR A 402 3.85 11.76 1.15
CA TYR A 402 2.45 11.64 1.57
C TYR A 402 2.00 10.19 1.63
N MET A 403 2.25 9.42 0.56
CA MET A 403 1.87 8.01 0.49
C MET A 403 2.61 7.16 1.54
N ALA A 404 3.87 7.45 1.80
CA ALA A 404 4.65 6.75 2.83
C ALA A 404 4.08 7.00 4.24
N ILE A 405 3.76 8.25 4.58
CA ILE A 405 3.11 8.59 5.86
C ILE A 405 1.74 7.92 5.96
N LEU A 406 0.92 8.02 4.91
CA LEU A 406 -0.42 7.44 4.87
C LEU A 406 -0.37 5.92 5.11
N GLN A 407 0.47 5.20 4.37
CA GLN A 407 0.62 3.74 4.52
C GLN A 407 1.06 3.36 5.92
N ARG A 408 2.03 4.06 6.50
CA ARG A 408 2.48 3.82 7.88
C ARG A 408 1.33 4.03 8.87
N LYS A 409 0.64 5.17 8.79
CA LYS A 409 -0.49 5.48 9.71
C LYS A 409 -1.64 4.50 9.57
N VAL A 410 -1.98 4.08 8.35
CA VAL A 410 -3.00 3.06 8.09
C VAL A 410 -2.59 1.72 8.69
N ALA A 411 -1.32 1.31 8.55
CA ALA A 411 -0.82 0.07 9.15
C ALA A 411 -0.91 0.12 10.68
N GLU A 412 -0.41 1.18 11.32
CA GLU A 412 -0.47 1.38 12.77
C GLU A 412 -1.91 1.38 13.29
N GLN A 413 -2.80 2.12 12.65
CA GLN A 413 -4.22 2.18 13.04
C GLN A 413 -4.94 0.85 12.81
N SER A 414 -4.59 0.11 11.75
CA SER A 414 -5.14 -1.22 11.48
C SER A 414 -4.76 -2.22 12.58
N GLU A 415 -3.52 -2.20 13.06
CA GLU A 415 -3.09 -3.06 14.18
C GLU A 415 -3.84 -2.73 15.49
N ILE A 416 -3.99 -1.44 15.79
CA ILE A 416 -4.74 -0.97 16.97
C ILE A 416 -6.20 -1.41 16.85
N TRP A 417 -6.82 -1.20 15.70
CA TRP A 417 -8.19 -1.57 15.43
C TRP A 417 -8.45 -3.08 15.54
N VAL A 418 -7.57 -3.91 14.96
CA VAL A 418 -7.68 -5.39 15.08
C VAL A 418 -7.57 -5.82 16.53
N ARG A 419 -6.64 -5.24 17.30
CA ARG A 419 -6.49 -5.52 18.72
C ARG A 419 -7.76 -5.14 19.51
N GLN A 420 -8.33 -3.96 19.26
CA GLN A 420 -9.58 -3.54 19.90
C GLN A 420 -10.73 -4.51 19.57
N LEU A 421 -10.90 -4.88 18.31
CA LEU A 421 -11.92 -5.86 17.92
C LEU A 421 -11.71 -7.19 18.64
N ARG A 422 -10.47 -7.64 18.78
CA ARG A 422 -10.11 -8.88 19.45
C ARG A 422 -10.40 -8.83 20.96
N ASP A 423 -10.10 -7.71 21.60
CA ASP A 423 -10.31 -7.49 23.04
C ASP A 423 -11.80 -7.38 23.40
N GLU A 424 -12.64 -6.86 22.48
CA GLU A 424 -14.09 -6.75 22.65
C GLU A 424 -14.83 -8.08 22.40
N ALA A 425 -14.17 -9.03 21.73
CA ALA A 425 -14.82 -10.29 21.34
C ALA A 425 -14.69 -11.37 22.42
N PHE A 426 -15.77 -12.11 22.64
CA PHE A 426 -15.70 -13.35 23.39
C PHE A 426 -15.12 -14.46 22.51
N VAL A 427 -14.02 -15.07 22.96
CA VAL A 427 -13.39 -16.20 22.25
C VAL A 427 -13.09 -17.33 23.22
N GLU A 428 -13.57 -18.51 22.89
CA GLU A 428 -13.30 -19.76 23.63
C GLU A 428 -12.66 -20.79 22.69
N TYR A 429 -11.46 -21.23 22.99
CA TYR A 429 -10.77 -22.28 22.24
C TYR A 429 -11.19 -23.68 22.73
N LYS A 430 -11.50 -24.58 21.78
CA LYS A 430 -11.90 -25.98 22.01
C LYS A 430 -10.81 -26.94 21.45
N LEU A 431 -9.57 -26.73 21.91
CA LEU A 431 -8.39 -27.47 21.43
C LEU A 431 -8.26 -28.86 22.06
#